data_f7bbc6168f58caca5946a33a0cd0c726
#
_entry.id   f7bbc6168f58caca5946a33a0cd0c726
#
_cell.length_a   1.000
_cell.length_b   1.000
_cell.length_c   1.000
_cell.angle_alpha   90.00
_cell.angle_beta   90.00
_cell.angle_gamma   90.00
#
_symmetry.space_group_name_H-M   'P 1'
#
loop_
_entity.id
_entity.type
_entity.pdbx_description
1 polymer ?
#
loop_
_entity_poly.entity_id
_entity_poly.type
_entity_poly.pdbx_seq_one_letter_code
_entity_poly.pdbx_strand_id
1 'polypeptide(L)'
;MGPGGTLTGSGSVGSLVSSGTVAIGGAGGTISVGGNATFAPGSTLQVTPGDGGVVTPVTVGGAATVATGTTLALVRATDLPLFTEIPVISAGGGLTGQFTNVVSDYAFIEPNVSTTATALSVTFGRNTVGMVDAVTTPNQQSAAAAVDGLPNTSPIYQAVVRLPDDPEAVRTAFASLSGESHASTATALLDSRFLYSGIGNHLRGDSQDTLVGDTTVWITGRSLPNRVDGDANAVSVRREDNGVMAGAERRFGERSVVGIAVGNQDIESWSREWGDRADVDGTHAGVYGQADWSAFSLQGAVDYASYRIDSTRRVMLPGVLEERLDSSYDATAVTVSVEAAWNLRTKGAVYSPFIAADYTRLKTDGFTERGGISGLSVDSASDTFSTATLGMRGHWDLGQKAALYASAGWRHAFGDRSVQRSAGFVGTASEFSVQSVTLAKNAAIGELGVSLITSPRSRLALSLQGLSGDGQTAYGGQVTWGVSF
;
A
#
# COMPACT_ATOMS: atom_id res chain seq x y z
N MET A 1 51.55 10.54 12.02
CA MET A 1 50.35 10.05 12.73
C MET A 1 50.37 8.54 12.69
N GLY A 2 50.24 7.87 13.84
CA GLY A 2 50.29 6.41 13.92
C GLY A 2 48.98 5.72 13.58
N PRO A 3 49.00 4.35 13.50
CA PRO A 3 47.76 3.56 13.30
C PRO A 3 46.75 3.87 14.41
N GLY A 4 45.46 4.00 14.05
CA GLY A 4 44.37 4.34 14.96
C GLY A 4 44.26 5.84 15.32
N GLY A 5 45.21 6.68 14.92
CA GLY A 5 45.11 8.14 15.06
C GLY A 5 44.21 8.74 14.00
N THR A 6 43.47 9.82 14.37
CA THR A 6 42.63 10.59 13.43
C THR A 6 43.07 12.05 13.40
N LEU A 7 43.32 12.58 12.20
CA LEU A 7 43.54 13.99 11.95
C LEU A 7 42.28 14.58 11.32
N THR A 8 41.68 15.54 12.00
CA THR A 8 40.44 16.20 11.54
C THR A 8 40.53 17.69 11.89
N GLY A 9 39.64 18.49 11.30
CA GLY A 9 39.58 19.93 11.54
C GLY A 9 40.17 20.74 10.40
N SER A 10 40.20 22.07 10.55
CA SER A 10 40.75 23.02 9.61
C SER A 10 42.06 23.58 10.09
N GLY A 11 43.07 23.60 9.23
CA GLY A 11 44.38 24.14 9.57
C GLY A 11 45.51 23.70 8.65
N SER A 12 46.74 24.09 9.04
CA SER A 12 47.93 23.73 8.28
C SER A 12 48.96 22.97 9.15
N VAL A 13 49.64 22.01 8.51
CA VAL A 13 50.75 21.27 9.08
C VAL A 13 52.00 21.41 8.18
N GLY A 14 53.17 21.39 8.77
CA GLY A 14 54.43 21.54 8.01
C GLY A 14 54.66 20.34 7.08
N SER A 15 54.41 19.12 7.50
CA SER A 15 54.47 17.89 6.75
C SER A 15 53.51 16.87 7.34
N LEU A 16 53.07 15.87 6.54
CA LEU A 16 52.17 14.82 6.96
C LEU A 16 52.74 13.44 6.60
N VAL A 17 52.87 12.57 7.61
CA VAL A 17 52.99 11.11 7.40
C VAL A 17 51.87 10.44 8.20
N SER A 18 50.95 9.81 7.49
CA SER A 18 49.77 9.17 8.06
C SER A 18 49.78 7.66 7.87
N SER A 19 49.64 6.91 8.96
CA SER A 19 49.25 5.49 9.01
C SER A 19 47.85 5.31 9.65
N GLY A 20 47.17 6.41 9.96
CA GLY A 20 45.80 6.46 10.51
C GLY A 20 44.82 7.13 9.56
N THR A 21 43.76 7.73 10.10
CA THR A 21 42.70 8.38 9.33
C THR A 21 42.91 9.89 9.19
N VAL A 22 42.92 10.40 7.98
CA VAL A 22 42.86 11.84 7.68
C VAL A 22 41.43 12.13 7.19
N ALA A 23 40.65 12.92 7.93
CA ALA A 23 39.26 13.23 7.60
C ALA A 23 39.16 14.68 7.12
N ILE A 24 38.57 14.87 5.93
CA ILE A 24 38.35 16.15 5.27
C ILE A 24 36.89 16.35 4.91
N GLY A 25 36.48 17.61 4.74
CA GLY A 25 35.13 18.00 4.35
C GLY A 25 34.13 17.93 5.50
N GLY A 26 32.91 18.43 5.30
CA GLY A 26 31.88 18.51 6.34
C GLY A 26 32.43 19.12 7.64
N ALA A 27 32.17 18.46 8.76
CA ALA A 27 32.75 18.84 10.06
C ALA A 27 34.25 18.54 10.19
N GLY A 28 34.84 17.77 9.24
CA GLY A 28 36.27 17.44 9.18
C GLY A 28 37.16 18.58 8.72
N GLY A 29 36.60 19.59 8.08
CA GLY A 29 37.29 20.81 7.66
C GLY A 29 38.29 20.66 6.52
N THR A 30 39.19 21.61 6.38
CA THR A 30 40.20 21.69 5.33
C THR A 30 41.62 21.55 5.88
N ILE A 31 42.38 20.60 5.35
CA ILE A 31 43.76 20.34 5.78
C ILE A 31 44.72 20.81 4.68
N SER A 32 45.67 21.69 5.07
CA SER A 32 46.79 22.13 4.24
C SER A 32 48.12 21.60 4.78
N VAL A 33 48.95 21.07 3.88
CA VAL A 33 50.29 20.55 4.22
C VAL A 33 51.33 21.44 3.49
N GLY A 34 52.15 22.18 4.22
CA GLY A 34 53.11 23.10 3.61
C GLY A 34 54.26 22.41 2.86
N GLY A 35 54.71 21.27 3.34
CA GLY A 35 55.72 20.41 2.75
C GLY A 35 55.15 19.17 2.11
N ASN A 36 55.78 18.02 2.30
CA ASN A 36 55.35 16.73 1.74
C ASN A 36 54.26 16.05 2.53
N ALA A 37 53.40 15.29 1.86
CA ALA A 37 52.38 14.39 2.47
C ALA A 37 52.61 12.94 2.03
N THR A 38 52.58 12.01 2.98
CA THR A 38 52.69 10.57 2.74
C THR A 38 51.51 9.85 3.40
N PHE A 39 50.70 9.20 2.62
CA PHE A 39 49.69 8.24 3.07
C PHE A 39 50.31 6.84 3.05
N ALA A 40 50.72 6.34 4.21
CA ALA A 40 51.38 5.04 4.32
C ALA A 40 50.40 3.88 4.21
N PRO A 41 50.87 2.63 3.98
CA PRO A 41 49.99 1.45 3.95
C PRO A 41 49.11 1.37 5.20
N GLY A 42 47.81 1.04 5.03
CA GLY A 42 46.82 0.98 6.12
C GLY A 42 46.22 2.34 6.50
N SER A 43 46.68 3.47 5.92
CA SER A 43 46.04 4.76 6.18
C SER A 43 44.74 4.92 5.40
N THR A 44 43.85 5.76 5.92
CA THR A 44 42.57 6.12 5.32
C THR A 44 42.49 7.63 5.09
N LEU A 45 42.12 8.03 3.88
CA LEU A 45 41.62 9.37 3.61
C LEU A 45 40.08 9.30 3.62
N GLN A 46 39.47 9.90 4.64
CA GLN A 46 38.00 9.98 4.74
C GLN A 46 37.52 11.31 4.18
N VAL A 47 36.63 11.26 3.23
CA VAL A 47 36.06 12.44 2.57
C VAL A 47 34.58 12.51 2.92
N THR A 48 34.17 13.65 3.50
CA THR A 48 32.77 13.96 3.76
C THR A 48 32.39 15.17 2.92
N PRO A 49 31.51 15.03 1.90
CA PRO A 49 31.02 16.19 1.18
C PRO A 49 30.30 17.15 2.12
N GLY A 50 30.54 18.45 1.97
CA GLY A 50 29.81 19.50 2.69
C GLY A 50 28.51 19.87 1.99
N ASP A 51 27.86 20.95 2.45
CA ASP A 51 26.64 21.47 1.87
C ASP A 51 26.82 21.74 0.36
N GLY A 52 25.84 21.30 -0.44
CA GLY A 52 25.90 21.35 -1.91
C GLY A 52 26.93 20.38 -2.53
N GLY A 53 27.39 19.37 -1.77
CA GLY A 53 28.32 18.36 -2.24
C GLY A 53 29.75 18.84 -2.44
N VAL A 54 30.10 19.99 -1.90
CA VAL A 54 31.44 20.59 -2.06
C VAL A 54 32.46 19.79 -1.26
N VAL A 55 33.52 19.33 -1.91
CA VAL A 55 34.69 18.70 -1.27
C VAL A 55 35.87 19.64 -1.40
N THR A 56 36.46 20.00 -0.26
CA THR A 56 37.71 20.76 -0.25
C THR A 56 38.88 19.78 -0.22
N PRO A 57 39.79 19.79 -1.22
CA PRO A 57 40.88 18.83 -1.27
C PRO A 57 41.92 19.07 -0.17
N VAL A 58 42.67 18.01 0.20
CA VAL A 58 43.93 18.18 0.92
C VAL A 58 44.92 18.91 0.00
N THR A 59 45.35 20.10 0.38
CA THR A 59 46.34 20.85 -0.40
C THR A 59 47.73 20.55 0.17
N VAL A 60 48.66 20.14 -0.70
CA VAL A 60 50.06 19.79 -0.37
C VAL A 60 51.00 20.70 -1.15
N GLY A 61 51.75 21.51 -0.47
CA GLY A 61 52.73 22.42 -1.10
C GLY A 61 53.89 21.69 -1.77
N GLY A 62 54.36 20.60 -1.16
CA GLY A 62 55.37 19.69 -1.70
C GLY A 62 54.77 18.51 -2.47
N ALA A 63 55.48 17.38 -2.45
CA ALA A 63 55.04 16.13 -3.06
C ALA A 63 54.07 15.36 -2.19
N ALA A 64 53.03 14.75 -2.82
CA ALA A 64 52.15 13.81 -2.16
C ALA A 64 52.44 12.37 -2.62
N THR A 65 52.50 11.43 -1.70
CA THR A 65 52.67 9.99 -1.97
C THR A 65 51.55 9.21 -1.37
N VAL A 66 50.84 8.41 -2.18
CA VAL A 66 49.78 7.49 -1.75
C VAL A 66 50.29 6.05 -1.95
N ALA A 67 50.63 5.37 -0.85
CA ALA A 67 51.17 4.03 -0.89
C ALA A 67 50.12 2.98 -1.25
N THR A 68 50.55 1.82 -1.73
CA THR A 68 49.69 0.65 -1.89
C THR A 68 49.15 0.20 -0.52
N GLY A 69 47.89 -0.23 -0.43
CA GLY A 69 47.21 -0.61 0.82
C GLY A 69 46.57 0.55 1.56
N THR A 70 46.42 1.71 0.90
CA THR A 70 45.68 2.86 1.43
C THR A 70 44.22 2.80 1.02
N THR A 71 43.33 3.39 1.84
CA THR A 71 41.88 3.44 1.63
C THR A 71 41.41 4.87 1.43
N LEU A 72 40.56 5.08 0.43
CA LEU A 72 39.73 6.26 0.29
C LEU A 72 38.31 5.89 0.79
N ALA A 73 37.86 6.50 1.87
CA ALA A 73 36.54 6.28 2.44
C ALA A 73 35.64 7.48 2.19
N LEU A 74 34.49 7.26 1.60
CA LEU A 74 33.51 8.28 1.29
C LEU A 74 32.33 8.17 2.26
N VAL A 75 32.12 9.22 3.04
CA VAL A 75 30.97 9.33 3.93
C VAL A 75 29.78 9.83 3.12
N ARG A 76 28.63 9.19 3.32
CA ARG A 76 27.40 9.52 2.62
C ARG A 76 26.94 10.97 2.89
N ALA A 77 26.56 11.68 1.82
CA ALA A 77 25.93 12.99 1.86
C ALA A 77 24.74 13.00 0.90
N THR A 78 23.68 13.73 1.24
CA THR A 78 22.46 13.84 0.41
C THR A 78 22.70 14.62 -0.88
N ASP A 79 23.62 15.59 -0.84
CA ASP A 79 23.89 16.51 -1.96
C ASP A 79 25.13 16.12 -2.76
N LEU A 80 25.52 14.84 -2.72
CA LEU A 80 26.69 14.37 -3.46
C LEU A 80 26.55 14.68 -4.96
N PRO A 81 27.49 15.42 -5.58
CA PRO A 81 27.48 15.67 -7.01
C PRO A 81 27.82 14.38 -7.77
N LEU A 82 26.86 13.92 -8.56
CA LEU A 82 27.01 12.72 -9.38
C LEU A 82 27.63 13.06 -10.74
N PHE A 83 28.44 12.15 -11.28
CA PHE A 83 29.05 12.26 -12.63
C PHE A 83 29.95 13.49 -12.82
N THR A 84 30.45 14.07 -11.74
CA THR A 84 31.31 15.24 -11.73
C THR A 84 32.65 14.88 -11.10
N GLU A 85 33.77 15.28 -11.70
CA GLU A 85 35.10 15.07 -11.15
C GLU A 85 35.36 16.04 -9.99
N ILE A 86 35.75 15.51 -8.82
CA ILE A 86 36.01 16.28 -7.62
C ILE A 86 37.43 16.01 -7.15
N PRO A 87 38.29 17.04 -7.04
CA PRO A 87 39.63 16.86 -6.51
C PRO A 87 39.58 16.58 -4.99
N VAL A 88 40.33 15.57 -4.54
CA VAL A 88 40.46 15.20 -3.12
C VAL A 88 41.85 15.39 -2.56
N ILE A 89 42.90 15.39 -3.44
CA ILE A 89 44.25 15.78 -3.13
C ILE A 89 44.76 16.68 -4.25
N SER A 90 45.44 17.79 -3.88
CA SER A 90 46.15 18.67 -4.84
C SER A 90 47.59 18.87 -4.31
N ALA A 91 48.61 18.54 -5.10
CA ALA A 91 49.99 18.55 -4.70
C ALA A 91 50.89 19.40 -5.65
N GLY A 92 51.45 20.50 -5.13
CA GLY A 92 52.27 21.42 -5.92
C GLY A 92 53.63 20.82 -6.38
N GLY A 93 54.20 19.91 -5.61
CA GLY A 93 55.41 19.19 -5.90
C GLY A 93 55.26 17.84 -6.61
N GLY A 94 54.04 17.53 -7.05
CA GLY A 94 53.70 16.28 -7.74
C GLY A 94 53.04 15.23 -6.87
N LEU A 95 52.30 14.30 -7.51
CA LEU A 95 51.61 13.21 -6.84
C LEU A 95 52.04 11.87 -7.42
N THR A 96 52.29 10.89 -6.51
CA THR A 96 52.66 9.52 -6.88
C THR A 96 51.81 8.50 -6.11
N GLY A 97 51.42 7.43 -6.82
CA GLY A 97 50.57 6.39 -6.26
C GLY A 97 49.07 6.70 -6.36
N GLN A 98 48.23 5.79 -5.87
CA GLN A 98 46.78 5.90 -5.84
C GLN A 98 46.19 5.07 -4.71
N PHE A 99 44.95 5.35 -4.30
CA PHE A 99 44.25 4.51 -3.32
C PHE A 99 43.92 3.15 -3.98
N THR A 100 44.23 2.09 -3.23
CA THR A 100 43.97 0.70 -3.69
C THR A 100 42.62 0.18 -3.24
N ASN A 101 42.09 0.73 -2.17
CA ASN A 101 40.73 0.43 -1.66
C ASN A 101 39.91 1.71 -1.71
N VAL A 102 38.74 1.61 -2.28
CA VAL A 102 37.78 2.70 -2.27
C VAL A 102 36.48 2.15 -1.69
N VAL A 103 35.97 2.76 -0.63
CA VAL A 103 34.75 2.33 0.04
C VAL A 103 33.73 3.46 0.05
N SER A 104 32.48 3.09 -0.12
CA SER A 104 31.36 4.01 -0.21
C SER A 104 30.18 3.43 0.58
N ASP A 105 29.45 4.29 1.29
CA ASP A 105 28.26 3.93 2.04
C ASP A 105 26.98 4.04 1.20
N TYR A 106 27.10 3.96 -0.14
CA TYR A 106 25.96 4.04 -1.06
C TYR A 106 25.67 2.69 -1.71
N ALA A 107 24.39 2.33 -1.79
CA ALA A 107 23.96 1.07 -2.42
C ALA A 107 24.26 1.03 -3.94
N PHE A 108 24.18 2.18 -4.62
CA PHE A 108 24.21 2.23 -6.09
C PHE A 108 25.27 3.17 -6.67
N ILE A 109 26.14 3.70 -5.86
CA ILE A 109 27.22 4.60 -6.28
C ILE A 109 28.56 3.96 -5.97
N GLU A 110 29.46 4.02 -6.95
CA GLU A 110 30.87 3.73 -6.73
C GLU A 110 31.73 4.96 -7.06
N PRO A 111 32.77 5.20 -6.27
CA PRO A 111 33.74 6.24 -6.58
C PRO A 111 34.80 5.72 -7.55
N ASN A 112 34.98 6.44 -8.66
CA ASN A 112 36.05 6.21 -9.62
C ASN A 112 37.17 7.20 -9.36
N VAL A 113 38.37 6.70 -9.05
CA VAL A 113 39.52 7.52 -8.74
C VAL A 113 40.33 7.77 -10.02
N SER A 114 40.65 9.04 -10.33
CA SER A 114 41.56 9.46 -11.36
C SER A 114 42.79 10.15 -10.75
N THR A 115 43.96 9.93 -11.33
CA THR A 115 45.21 10.51 -10.82
C THR A 115 45.93 11.19 -11.95
N THR A 116 46.29 12.45 -11.74
CA THR A 116 47.18 13.24 -12.64
C THR A 116 48.53 13.45 -11.96
N ALA A 117 49.45 14.14 -12.61
CA ALA A 117 50.77 14.45 -12.05
C ALA A 117 50.71 15.28 -10.75
N THR A 118 49.62 16.01 -10.53
CA THR A 118 49.51 16.96 -9.39
C THR A 118 48.18 16.84 -8.62
N ALA A 119 47.25 16.01 -9.04
CA ALA A 119 45.94 15.88 -8.39
C ALA A 119 45.45 14.44 -8.40
N LEU A 120 44.73 14.09 -7.35
CA LEU A 120 43.88 12.90 -7.25
C LEU A 120 42.45 13.36 -7.12
N SER A 121 41.60 12.88 -8.01
CA SER A 121 40.19 13.25 -8.10
C SER A 121 39.30 12.01 -8.01
N VAL A 122 38.06 12.21 -7.63
CA VAL A 122 37.01 11.17 -7.56
C VAL A 122 35.81 11.60 -8.39
N THR A 123 35.27 10.68 -9.18
CA THR A 123 33.99 10.83 -9.85
C THR A 123 33.02 9.80 -9.29
N PHE A 124 31.87 10.25 -8.81
CA PHE A 124 30.82 9.37 -8.29
C PHE A 124 29.94 8.90 -9.42
N GLY A 125 30.08 7.65 -9.80
CA GLY A 125 29.33 7.01 -10.86
C GLY A 125 28.39 5.93 -10.34
N ARG A 126 27.56 5.41 -11.23
CA ARG A 126 26.74 4.22 -10.98
C ARG A 126 27.66 3.00 -10.82
N ASN A 127 27.44 2.20 -9.79
CA ASN A 127 28.10 0.90 -9.66
C ASN A 127 27.40 -0.17 -10.54
N THR A 128 27.88 -1.41 -10.49
CA THR A 128 27.35 -2.52 -11.28
C THR A 128 26.15 -3.24 -10.65
N VAL A 129 25.71 -2.84 -9.47
CA VAL A 129 24.57 -3.45 -8.77
C VAL A 129 23.28 -3.04 -9.45
N GLY A 130 22.53 -3.96 -10.06
CA GLY A 130 21.20 -3.71 -10.61
C GLY A 130 20.21 -3.34 -9.48
N MET A 131 19.38 -2.33 -9.70
CA MET A 131 18.38 -1.96 -8.69
C MET A 131 17.39 -3.10 -8.43
N VAL A 132 17.05 -3.87 -9.48
CA VAL A 132 16.17 -5.04 -9.40
C VAL A 132 16.78 -6.15 -8.54
N ASP A 133 18.10 -6.32 -8.59
CA ASP A 133 18.81 -7.36 -7.84
C ASP A 133 18.91 -7.04 -6.33
N ALA A 134 18.74 -5.78 -5.97
CA ALA A 134 18.80 -5.32 -4.59
C ALA A 134 17.48 -5.49 -3.80
N VAL A 135 16.41 -5.95 -4.45
CA VAL A 135 15.06 -6.05 -3.88
C VAL A 135 14.47 -7.44 -4.07
N THR A 136 13.40 -7.76 -3.35
CA THR A 136 12.94 -9.16 -3.25
C THR A 136 11.52 -9.39 -3.73
N THR A 137 10.60 -8.40 -3.59
CA THR A 137 9.19 -8.62 -3.98
C THR A 137 8.93 -8.18 -5.41
N PRO A 138 7.96 -8.78 -6.12
CA PRO A 138 7.58 -8.35 -7.46
C PRO A 138 7.22 -6.86 -7.58
N ASN A 139 6.51 -6.28 -6.60
CA ASN A 139 6.20 -4.85 -6.59
C ASN A 139 7.47 -3.98 -6.48
N GLN A 140 8.39 -4.34 -5.58
CA GLN A 140 9.68 -3.66 -5.46
C GLN A 140 10.50 -3.78 -6.75
N GLN A 141 10.55 -4.97 -7.37
CA GLN A 141 11.28 -5.21 -8.61
C GLN A 141 10.71 -4.39 -9.78
N SER A 142 9.38 -4.29 -9.88
CA SER A 142 8.73 -3.45 -10.89
C SER A 142 9.10 -1.97 -10.73
N ALA A 143 9.03 -1.43 -9.52
CA ALA A 143 9.43 -0.06 -9.24
C ALA A 143 10.93 0.16 -9.47
N ALA A 144 11.78 -0.81 -9.08
CA ALA A 144 13.22 -0.75 -9.27
C ALA A 144 13.59 -0.74 -10.76
N ALA A 145 12.99 -1.59 -11.59
CA ALA A 145 13.18 -1.61 -13.02
C ALA A 145 12.78 -0.27 -13.68
N ALA A 146 11.67 0.30 -13.23
CA ALA A 146 11.19 1.59 -13.71
C ALA A 146 12.18 2.72 -13.40
N VAL A 147 12.73 2.77 -12.17
CA VAL A 147 13.73 3.78 -11.78
C VAL A 147 15.05 3.56 -12.51
N ASP A 148 15.53 2.32 -12.61
CA ASP A 148 16.82 1.99 -13.28
C ASP A 148 16.81 2.34 -14.77
N GLY A 149 15.61 2.34 -15.41
CA GLY A 149 15.41 2.78 -16.79
C GLY A 149 15.33 4.29 -17.00
N LEU A 150 15.32 5.11 -15.93
CA LEU A 150 15.23 6.56 -16.06
C LEU A 150 16.57 7.18 -16.47
N PRO A 151 16.55 8.36 -17.14
CA PRO A 151 17.74 9.15 -17.36
C PRO A 151 18.42 9.52 -16.03
N ASN A 152 19.74 9.56 -16.01
CA ASN A 152 20.51 9.94 -14.81
C ASN A 152 20.27 11.40 -14.36
N THR A 153 19.60 12.21 -15.16
CA THR A 153 19.14 13.57 -14.83
C THR A 153 17.79 13.58 -14.13
N SER A 154 17.07 12.45 -14.07
CA SER A 154 15.79 12.36 -13.40
C SER A 154 15.96 12.56 -11.87
N PRO A 155 15.17 13.45 -11.25
CA PRO A 155 15.26 13.69 -9.81
C PRO A 155 15.06 12.42 -8.97
N ILE A 156 14.11 11.54 -9.34
CA ILE A 156 13.87 10.30 -8.61
C ILE A 156 15.04 9.31 -8.77
N TYR A 157 15.61 9.20 -9.98
CA TYR A 157 16.81 8.39 -10.18
C TYR A 157 17.96 8.88 -9.30
N GLN A 158 18.21 10.19 -9.28
CA GLN A 158 19.28 10.79 -8.47
C GLN A 158 19.04 10.61 -6.97
N ALA A 159 17.80 10.63 -6.52
CA ALA A 159 17.46 10.34 -5.13
C ALA A 159 17.72 8.87 -4.76
N VAL A 160 17.27 7.94 -5.60
CA VAL A 160 17.39 6.49 -5.35
C VAL A 160 18.85 6.03 -5.35
N VAL A 161 19.68 6.53 -6.27
CA VAL A 161 21.10 6.11 -6.29
C VAL A 161 21.88 6.55 -5.05
N ARG A 162 21.40 7.56 -4.30
CA ARG A 162 21.97 8.01 -3.04
C ARG A 162 21.52 7.25 -1.80
N LEU A 163 20.74 6.17 -1.96
CA LEU A 163 20.35 5.31 -0.85
C LEU A 163 21.58 4.74 -0.13
N PRO A 164 21.52 4.56 1.19
CA PRO A 164 22.59 3.91 1.94
C PRO A 164 22.80 2.47 1.48
N ASP A 165 24.02 1.95 1.66
CA ASP A 165 24.34 0.53 1.46
C ASP A 165 23.78 -0.31 2.63
N ASP A 166 22.45 -0.31 2.70
CA ASP A 166 21.63 -1.05 3.65
C ASP A 166 20.49 -1.73 2.91
N PRO A 167 20.48 -3.06 2.84
CA PRO A 167 19.44 -3.81 2.12
C PRO A 167 18.01 -3.54 2.62
N GLU A 168 17.83 -3.21 3.90
CA GLU A 168 16.49 -2.89 4.44
C GLU A 168 16.05 -1.49 3.97
N ALA A 169 16.95 -0.52 4.02
CA ALA A 169 16.67 0.82 3.49
C ALA A 169 16.32 0.80 2.01
N VAL A 170 17.04 0.00 1.21
CA VAL A 170 16.77 -0.16 -0.23
C VAL A 170 15.39 -0.80 -0.46
N ARG A 171 15.06 -1.88 0.25
CA ARG A 171 13.74 -2.52 0.13
C ARG A 171 12.62 -1.60 0.56
N THR A 172 12.79 -0.86 1.65
CA THR A 172 11.83 0.15 2.13
C THR A 172 11.59 1.23 1.08
N ALA A 173 12.64 1.75 0.46
CA ALA A 173 12.54 2.74 -0.59
C ALA A 173 11.70 2.24 -1.76
N PHE A 174 12.02 1.08 -2.33
CA PHE A 174 11.30 0.56 -3.49
C PHE A 174 9.89 0.08 -3.17
N ALA A 175 9.63 -0.42 -1.95
CA ALA A 175 8.28 -0.72 -1.52
C ALA A 175 7.42 0.54 -1.45
N SER A 176 7.93 1.62 -0.84
CA SER A 176 7.22 2.90 -0.77
C SER A 176 7.03 3.56 -2.14
N LEU A 177 7.96 3.35 -3.09
CA LEU A 177 7.88 3.85 -4.46
C LEU A 177 6.86 3.08 -5.31
N SER A 178 6.55 1.84 -4.97
CA SER A 178 5.70 0.97 -5.79
C SER A 178 4.26 1.47 -5.95
N GLY A 179 3.71 2.16 -4.93
CA GLY A 179 2.32 2.63 -4.97
C GLY A 179 1.29 1.50 -4.84
N GLU A 180 1.64 0.36 -4.24
CA GLU A 180 0.75 -0.79 -4.07
C GLU A 180 -0.53 -0.48 -3.27
N SER A 181 -0.53 0.58 -2.47
CA SER A 181 -1.70 1.05 -1.72
C SER A 181 -2.89 1.39 -2.63
N HIS A 182 -2.65 1.90 -3.83
CA HIS A 182 -3.71 2.18 -4.80
C HIS A 182 -4.38 0.90 -5.32
N ALA A 183 -3.60 -0.14 -5.59
CA ALA A 183 -4.12 -1.45 -5.96
C ALA A 183 -4.90 -2.09 -4.81
N SER A 184 -4.41 -1.96 -3.57
CA SER A 184 -5.06 -2.49 -2.37
C SER A 184 -6.37 -1.78 -2.04
N THR A 185 -6.48 -0.47 -2.28
CA THR A 185 -7.74 0.28 -2.17
C THR A 185 -8.79 -0.25 -3.15
N ALA A 186 -8.42 -0.49 -4.40
CA ALA A 186 -9.33 -1.07 -5.38
C ALA A 186 -9.80 -2.49 -4.99
N THR A 187 -8.91 -3.32 -4.42
CA THR A 187 -9.28 -4.64 -3.88
C THR A 187 -10.30 -4.51 -2.74
N ALA A 188 -10.17 -3.50 -1.89
CA ALA A 188 -11.12 -3.22 -0.82
C ALA A 188 -12.53 -2.90 -1.37
N LEU A 189 -12.62 -2.16 -2.48
CA LEU A 189 -13.91 -1.82 -3.12
C LEU A 189 -14.55 -3.03 -3.80
N LEU A 190 -13.76 -3.91 -4.42
CA LEU A 190 -14.25 -5.13 -5.07
C LEU A 190 -14.94 -6.10 -4.09
N ASP A 191 -14.50 -6.19 -2.84
CA ASP A 191 -15.07 -7.07 -1.81
C ASP A 191 -15.97 -6.32 -0.82
N SER A 192 -16.53 -5.15 -1.19
CA SER A 192 -17.35 -4.33 -0.29
C SER A 192 -18.68 -5.00 0.08
N ARG A 193 -19.45 -5.50 -0.88
CA ARG A 193 -20.78 -6.13 -0.71
C ARG A 193 -21.76 -5.33 0.17
N PHE A 194 -21.62 -4.00 0.18
CA PHE A 194 -22.32 -3.14 1.13
C PHE A 194 -23.83 -3.28 1.05
N LEU A 195 -24.41 -2.97 -0.12
CA LEU A 195 -25.85 -2.96 -0.29
C LEU A 195 -26.46 -4.37 -0.17
N TYR A 196 -25.83 -5.37 -0.79
CA TYR A 196 -26.33 -6.75 -0.76
C TYR A 196 -26.43 -7.32 0.65
N SER A 197 -25.39 -7.11 1.49
CA SER A 197 -25.43 -7.63 2.87
C SER A 197 -26.52 -6.94 3.69
N GLY A 198 -26.73 -5.64 3.50
CA GLY A 198 -27.79 -4.89 4.16
C GLY A 198 -29.21 -5.36 3.78
N ILE A 199 -29.45 -5.50 2.49
CA ILE A 199 -30.71 -6.03 1.93
C ILE A 199 -30.95 -7.47 2.44
N GLY A 200 -29.93 -8.34 2.34
CA GLY A 200 -30.04 -9.71 2.76
C GLY A 200 -30.40 -9.84 4.24
N ASN A 201 -29.81 -9.00 5.10
CA ASN A 201 -30.13 -8.99 6.54
C ASN A 201 -31.54 -8.45 6.82
N HIS A 202 -31.97 -7.41 6.08
CA HIS A 202 -33.35 -6.93 6.17
C HIS A 202 -34.34 -8.04 5.83
N LEU A 203 -34.18 -8.70 4.68
CA LEU A 203 -35.06 -9.78 4.24
C LEU A 203 -35.03 -11.01 5.15
N ARG A 204 -33.88 -11.34 5.75
CA ARG A 204 -33.75 -12.45 6.71
C ARG A 204 -34.38 -12.16 8.08
N GLY A 205 -34.27 -10.91 8.52
CA GLY A 205 -34.93 -10.44 9.74
C GLY A 205 -36.46 -10.38 9.62
N ASP A 206 -37.00 -10.40 8.39
CA ASP A 206 -38.42 -10.35 8.12
C ASP A 206 -39.03 -11.77 8.06
N SER A 207 -39.59 -12.26 9.19
CA SER A 207 -40.52 -13.37 9.12
C SER A 207 -41.81 -12.86 8.51
N GLN A 208 -42.11 -13.31 7.29
CA GLN A 208 -43.04 -12.73 6.33
C GLN A 208 -44.52 -12.61 6.82
N ASP A 209 -44.89 -13.18 7.98
CA ASP A 209 -46.26 -13.34 8.38
C ASP A 209 -46.76 -12.41 9.50
N THR A 210 -45.96 -11.42 9.92
CA THR A 210 -46.24 -10.71 11.19
C THR A 210 -46.50 -9.22 11.12
N LEU A 211 -46.11 -8.55 10.05
CA LEU A 211 -46.39 -7.11 9.88
C LEU A 211 -47.63 -6.86 9.03
N VAL A 212 -48.42 -5.89 9.44
CA VAL A 212 -49.64 -5.48 8.72
C VAL A 212 -49.24 -4.45 7.65
N GLY A 213 -49.52 -4.78 6.38
CA GLY A 213 -49.29 -3.90 5.23
C GLY A 213 -48.48 -4.56 4.11
N ASP A 214 -48.61 -4.01 2.90
CA ASP A 214 -47.93 -4.52 1.71
C ASP A 214 -46.69 -3.74 1.30
N THR A 215 -46.48 -2.56 1.89
CA THR A 215 -45.31 -1.70 1.62
C THR A 215 -44.52 -1.55 2.89
N THR A 216 -43.22 -1.83 2.83
CA THR A 216 -42.29 -1.64 3.94
C THR A 216 -41.23 -0.60 3.56
N VAL A 217 -40.97 0.32 4.48
CA VAL A 217 -39.83 1.23 4.42
C VAL A 217 -38.88 0.83 5.54
N TRP A 218 -37.59 0.74 5.22
CA TRP A 218 -36.58 0.33 6.20
C TRP A 218 -35.32 1.18 6.12
N ILE A 219 -34.59 1.24 7.21
CA ILE A 219 -33.29 1.88 7.35
C ILE A 219 -32.33 0.93 8.08
N THR A 220 -31.09 0.90 7.66
CA THR A 220 -30.06 0.10 8.30
C THR A 220 -28.76 0.87 8.46
N GLY A 221 -28.11 0.72 9.59
CA GLY A 221 -26.73 1.15 9.84
C GLY A 221 -25.82 -0.06 10.01
N ARG A 222 -24.64 -0.02 9.40
CA ARG A 222 -23.64 -1.10 9.43
C ARG A 222 -22.26 -0.58 9.74
N SER A 223 -21.48 -1.37 10.48
CA SER A 223 -20.03 -1.23 10.64
C SER A 223 -19.37 -2.59 10.49
N LEU A 224 -18.38 -2.70 9.56
CA LEU A 224 -17.71 -3.96 9.23
C LEU A 224 -16.21 -3.76 9.04
N PRO A 225 -15.42 -3.60 10.13
CA PRO A 225 -13.97 -3.64 10.06
C PRO A 225 -13.47 -4.90 9.36
N ASN A 226 -12.47 -4.72 8.50
CA ASN A 226 -11.86 -5.80 7.73
C ASN A 226 -10.33 -5.66 7.77
N ARG A 227 -9.63 -6.78 7.75
CA ARG A 227 -8.19 -6.87 7.61
C ARG A 227 -7.84 -7.91 6.58
N VAL A 228 -6.94 -7.57 5.68
CA VAL A 228 -6.26 -8.51 4.80
C VAL A 228 -4.79 -8.51 5.18
N ASP A 229 -4.27 -9.68 5.54
CA ASP A 229 -2.86 -9.84 5.89
C ASP A 229 -1.98 -9.66 4.66
N GLY A 230 -0.78 -9.11 4.86
CA GLY A 230 0.21 -9.02 3.81
C GLY A 230 0.63 -10.39 3.30
N ASP A 231 1.12 -10.43 2.08
CA ASP A 231 1.65 -11.62 1.44
C ASP A 231 3.13 -11.42 1.05
N ALA A 232 3.68 -12.29 0.21
CA ALA A 232 5.07 -12.20 -0.23
C ALA A 232 5.35 -10.98 -1.14
N ASN A 233 4.32 -10.22 -1.53
CA ASN A 233 4.43 -9.11 -2.48
C ASN A 233 3.93 -7.77 -1.93
N ALA A 234 2.83 -7.77 -1.19
CA ALA A 234 2.16 -6.56 -0.70
C ALA A 234 1.95 -6.59 0.81
N VAL A 235 1.97 -5.41 1.43
CA VAL A 235 1.80 -5.26 2.88
C VAL A 235 0.35 -5.42 3.32
N SER A 236 0.14 -5.67 4.62
CA SER A 236 -1.18 -5.83 5.20
C SER A 236 -2.01 -4.54 5.11
N VAL A 237 -3.30 -4.69 4.82
CA VAL A 237 -4.27 -3.59 4.72
C VAL A 237 -5.36 -3.77 5.76
N ARG A 238 -5.70 -2.70 6.44
CA ARG A 238 -6.87 -2.60 7.31
C ARG A 238 -7.88 -1.67 6.68
N ARG A 239 -9.15 -1.99 6.90
CA ARG A 239 -10.27 -1.20 6.40
C ARG A 239 -11.32 -1.08 7.49
N GLU A 240 -11.80 0.11 7.72
CA GLU A 240 -13.06 0.38 8.39
C GLU A 240 -14.12 0.68 7.33
N ASP A 241 -15.24 0.00 7.40
CA ASP A 241 -16.33 0.06 6.43
C ASP A 241 -17.63 0.34 7.20
N ASN A 242 -18.07 1.57 7.14
CA ASN A 242 -19.24 2.07 7.84
C ASN A 242 -20.27 2.59 6.83
N GLY A 243 -21.55 2.52 7.17
CA GLY A 243 -22.52 3.15 6.30
C GLY A 243 -23.96 2.99 6.77
N VAL A 244 -24.81 3.74 6.08
CA VAL A 244 -26.25 3.77 6.29
C VAL A 244 -26.93 3.56 4.94
N MET A 245 -27.97 2.74 4.94
CA MET A 245 -28.83 2.55 3.77
C MET A 245 -30.30 2.59 4.16
N ALA A 246 -31.13 2.99 3.22
CA ALA A 246 -32.59 2.97 3.36
C ALA A 246 -33.21 2.35 2.11
N GLY A 247 -34.34 1.70 2.28
CA GLY A 247 -35.05 1.09 1.18
C GLY A 247 -36.56 1.13 1.37
N ALA A 248 -37.22 0.90 0.26
CA ALA A 248 -38.68 0.70 0.22
C ALA A 248 -38.97 -0.52 -0.65
N GLU A 249 -39.88 -1.34 -0.19
CA GLU A 249 -40.29 -2.55 -0.87
C GLU A 249 -41.80 -2.73 -0.86
N ARG A 250 -42.26 -3.47 -1.83
CA ARG A 250 -43.64 -3.87 -1.90
C ARG A 250 -43.79 -5.37 -2.03
N ARG A 251 -44.73 -5.89 -1.26
CA ARG A 251 -45.13 -7.31 -1.29
C ARG A 251 -46.20 -7.54 -2.36
N PHE A 252 -46.02 -8.58 -3.12
CA PHE A 252 -46.94 -9.04 -4.15
C PHE A 252 -47.47 -10.42 -3.78
N GLY A 253 -48.70 -10.46 -3.30
CA GLY A 253 -49.27 -11.67 -2.68
C GLY A 253 -48.47 -12.06 -1.40
N GLU A 254 -48.52 -13.34 -1.05
CA GLU A 254 -47.88 -13.85 0.16
C GLU A 254 -46.37 -14.23 -0.03
N ARG A 255 -45.83 -14.13 -1.25
CA ARG A 255 -44.61 -14.87 -1.60
C ARG A 255 -43.55 -14.07 -2.33
N SER A 256 -43.82 -12.84 -2.72
CA SER A 256 -42.84 -12.07 -3.50
C SER A 256 -42.67 -10.66 -2.95
N VAL A 257 -41.43 -10.19 -2.91
CA VAL A 257 -41.04 -8.83 -2.53
C VAL A 257 -40.19 -8.25 -3.63
N VAL A 258 -40.45 -7.00 -3.99
CA VAL A 258 -39.58 -6.20 -4.88
C VAL A 258 -39.34 -4.86 -4.22
N GLY A 259 -38.10 -4.43 -4.19
CA GLY A 259 -37.70 -3.21 -3.51
C GLY A 259 -36.56 -2.46 -4.21
N ILE A 260 -36.40 -1.23 -3.77
CA ILE A 260 -35.28 -0.36 -4.11
C ILE A 260 -34.56 0.05 -2.83
N ALA A 261 -33.27 0.29 -2.94
CA ALA A 261 -32.46 0.78 -1.82
C ALA A 261 -31.42 1.80 -2.29
N VAL A 262 -31.14 2.73 -1.39
CA VAL A 262 -30.04 3.71 -1.56
C VAL A 262 -29.21 3.74 -0.28
N GLY A 263 -27.95 4.10 -0.38
CA GLY A 263 -27.08 4.15 0.79
C GLY A 263 -25.83 4.99 0.59
N ASN A 264 -25.26 5.39 1.70
CA ASN A 264 -23.93 5.99 1.76
C ASN A 264 -23.01 5.09 2.56
N GLN A 265 -21.79 4.93 2.09
CA GLN A 265 -20.73 4.14 2.67
C GLN A 265 -19.47 4.97 2.80
N ASP A 266 -18.85 4.91 3.97
CA ASP A 266 -17.56 5.50 4.26
C ASP A 266 -16.56 4.36 4.49
N ILE A 267 -15.49 4.34 3.71
CA ILE A 267 -14.40 3.37 3.86
C ILE A 267 -13.12 4.12 4.15
N GLU A 268 -12.51 3.82 5.28
CA GLU A 268 -11.15 4.20 5.60
C GLU A 268 -10.25 2.99 5.43
N SER A 269 -9.23 3.10 4.55
CA SER A 269 -8.25 2.04 4.30
C SER A 269 -6.85 2.55 4.61
N TRP A 270 -6.04 1.75 5.30
CA TRP A 270 -4.67 2.13 5.63
C TRP A 270 -3.72 0.93 5.73
N SER A 271 -2.45 1.19 5.42
CA SER A 271 -1.32 0.31 5.72
C SER A 271 -0.56 0.84 6.94
N ARG A 272 -0.30 -0.04 7.93
CA ARG A 272 0.50 0.35 9.11
C ARG A 272 1.98 0.49 8.82
N GLU A 273 2.49 -0.22 7.84
CA GLU A 273 3.92 -0.26 7.53
C GLU A 273 4.39 1.03 6.89
N TRP A 274 3.60 1.58 5.96
CA TRP A 274 3.97 2.78 5.20
C TRP A 274 3.25 4.04 5.69
N GLY A 275 2.12 3.88 6.38
CA GLY A 275 1.26 5.01 6.79
C GLY A 275 0.44 5.58 5.63
N ASP A 276 0.29 4.79 4.56
CA ASP A 276 -0.60 5.11 3.45
C ASP A 276 -2.05 5.03 3.91
N ARG A 277 -2.87 5.93 3.43
CA ARG A 277 -4.30 6.03 3.76
C ARG A 277 -5.12 6.37 2.53
N ALA A 278 -6.31 5.79 2.43
CA ALA A 278 -7.34 6.18 1.50
C ALA A 278 -8.67 6.32 2.23
N ASP A 279 -9.32 7.47 2.03
CA ASP A 279 -10.67 7.76 2.47
C ASP A 279 -11.59 7.66 1.26
N VAL A 280 -12.66 6.88 1.36
CA VAL A 280 -13.55 6.60 0.25
C VAL A 280 -14.99 6.89 0.65
N ASP A 281 -15.61 7.81 -0.06
CA ASP A 281 -17.04 8.11 0.05
C ASP A 281 -17.81 7.40 -1.05
N GLY A 282 -18.69 6.48 -0.68
CA GLY A 282 -19.50 5.67 -1.58
C GLY A 282 -20.98 6.04 -1.54
N THR A 283 -21.60 6.23 -2.70
CA THR A 283 -23.06 6.34 -2.85
C THR A 283 -23.57 5.15 -3.65
N HIS A 284 -24.58 4.48 -3.10
CA HIS A 284 -25.16 3.25 -3.64
C HIS A 284 -26.62 3.45 -4.04
N ALA A 285 -27.02 2.80 -5.13
CA ALA A 285 -28.42 2.66 -5.53
C ALA A 285 -28.64 1.28 -6.13
N GLY A 286 -29.69 0.60 -5.69
CA GLY A 286 -29.95 -0.76 -6.15
C GLY A 286 -31.41 -1.15 -6.14
N VAL A 287 -31.66 -2.27 -6.83
CA VAL A 287 -32.94 -2.95 -6.87
C VAL A 287 -32.77 -4.36 -6.37
N TYR A 288 -33.77 -4.88 -5.70
CA TYR A 288 -33.74 -6.23 -5.19
C TYR A 288 -35.11 -6.90 -5.21
N GLY A 289 -35.10 -8.20 -5.08
CA GLY A 289 -36.33 -8.96 -4.96
C GLY A 289 -36.11 -10.32 -4.32
N GLN A 290 -37.18 -10.84 -3.75
CA GLN A 290 -37.26 -12.19 -3.22
C GLN A 290 -38.58 -12.82 -3.66
N ALA A 291 -38.55 -14.11 -3.97
CA ALA A 291 -39.72 -14.91 -4.23
C ALA A 291 -39.62 -16.24 -3.46
N ASP A 292 -40.70 -16.61 -2.81
CA ASP A 292 -40.81 -17.83 -2.02
C ASP A 292 -41.86 -18.79 -2.60
N TRP A 293 -41.46 -20.03 -2.81
CA TRP A 293 -42.31 -21.14 -3.27
C TRP A 293 -42.28 -22.24 -2.20
N SER A 294 -43.19 -22.19 -1.26
CA SER A 294 -43.35 -23.27 -0.26
C SER A 294 -42.03 -23.77 0.36
N ALA A 295 -41.27 -24.58 -0.34
CA ALA A 295 -40.00 -25.16 0.09
C ALA A 295 -38.76 -24.48 -0.51
N PHE A 296 -38.91 -23.52 -1.40
CA PHE A 296 -37.79 -22.90 -2.12
C PHE A 296 -37.90 -21.38 -2.07
N SER A 297 -36.81 -20.68 -1.94
CA SER A 297 -36.73 -19.23 -2.06
C SER A 297 -35.60 -18.81 -3.00
N LEU A 298 -35.86 -17.75 -3.75
CA LEU A 298 -34.87 -17.11 -4.63
C LEU A 298 -34.82 -15.63 -4.28
N GLN A 299 -33.61 -15.12 -4.03
CA GLN A 299 -33.34 -13.71 -3.77
C GLN A 299 -32.30 -13.20 -4.76
N GLY A 300 -32.47 -11.96 -5.22
CA GLY A 300 -31.47 -11.30 -6.07
C GLY A 300 -31.40 -9.81 -5.82
N ALA A 301 -30.24 -9.22 -6.13
CA ALA A 301 -30.03 -7.79 -6.05
C ALA A 301 -29.04 -7.33 -7.15
N VAL A 302 -29.25 -6.11 -7.61
CA VAL A 302 -28.30 -5.38 -8.47
C VAL A 302 -28.03 -4.04 -7.79
N ASP A 303 -26.76 -3.75 -7.56
CA ASP A 303 -26.25 -2.54 -6.94
C ASP A 303 -25.36 -1.78 -7.92
N TYR A 304 -25.55 -0.48 -8.02
CA TYR A 304 -24.65 0.46 -8.64
C TYR A 304 -24.06 1.36 -7.56
N ALA A 305 -22.74 1.45 -7.51
CA ALA A 305 -22.01 2.30 -6.59
C ALA A 305 -21.13 3.32 -7.32
N SER A 306 -21.10 4.53 -6.82
CA SER A 306 -20.17 5.60 -7.23
C SER A 306 -19.32 5.98 -6.02
N TYR A 307 -18.00 5.96 -6.19
CA TYR A 307 -17.02 6.23 -5.15
C TYR A 307 -16.18 7.45 -5.51
N ARG A 308 -15.92 8.29 -4.52
CA ARG A 308 -14.84 9.27 -4.51
C ARG A 308 -13.74 8.78 -3.57
N ILE A 309 -12.50 8.78 -4.04
CA ILE A 309 -11.35 8.27 -3.31
C ILE A 309 -10.35 9.41 -3.14
N ASP A 310 -10.06 9.77 -1.90
CA ASP A 310 -8.99 10.68 -1.53
C ASP A 310 -7.88 9.86 -0.86
N SER A 311 -6.69 9.84 -1.45
CA SER A 311 -5.60 9.03 -0.92
C SER A 311 -4.33 9.83 -0.65
N THR A 312 -3.63 9.41 0.40
CA THR A 312 -2.33 9.90 0.79
C THR A 312 -1.35 8.74 0.84
N ARG A 313 -0.26 8.86 0.10
CA ARG A 313 0.85 7.91 0.10
C ARG A 313 2.10 8.56 0.67
N ARG A 314 2.85 7.82 1.48
CA ARG A 314 4.16 8.25 2.00
C ARG A 314 5.27 7.51 1.27
N VAL A 315 6.20 8.26 0.72
CA VAL A 315 7.41 7.72 0.13
C VAL A 315 8.57 7.98 1.07
N MET A 316 9.31 6.93 1.39
CA MET A 316 10.48 6.97 2.25
C MET A 316 11.70 6.45 1.48
N LEU A 317 12.65 7.34 1.20
CA LEU A 317 13.99 7.00 0.75
C LEU A 317 14.94 7.25 1.93
N PRO A 318 15.23 6.22 2.76
CA PRO A 318 15.87 6.41 4.05
C PRO A 318 17.17 7.18 3.95
N GLY A 319 17.25 8.27 4.73
CA GLY A 319 18.40 9.17 4.76
C GLY A 319 18.63 10.00 3.49
N VAL A 320 17.64 10.06 2.57
CA VAL A 320 17.68 10.87 1.35
C VAL A 320 16.47 11.79 1.28
N LEU A 321 15.26 11.23 1.35
CA LEU A 321 14.02 11.96 1.08
C LEU A 321 12.84 11.30 1.78
N GLU A 322 11.92 12.11 2.28
CA GLU A 322 10.59 11.68 2.72
C GLU A 322 9.55 12.60 2.08
N GLU A 323 8.55 12.02 1.42
CA GLU A 323 7.48 12.76 0.73
C GLU A 323 6.11 12.26 1.15
N ARG A 324 5.15 13.17 1.10
CA ARG A 324 3.72 12.89 1.18
C ARG A 324 3.07 13.26 -0.14
N LEU A 325 2.41 12.29 -0.75
CA LEU A 325 1.79 12.42 -2.06
C LEU A 325 0.28 12.24 -1.91
N ASP A 326 -0.47 13.20 -2.43
CA ASP A 326 -1.93 13.20 -2.34
C ASP A 326 -2.53 13.01 -3.74
N SER A 327 -3.64 12.27 -3.82
CA SER A 327 -4.44 12.11 -5.03
C SER A 327 -5.93 12.02 -4.73
N SER A 328 -6.76 12.42 -5.69
CA SER A 328 -8.21 12.28 -5.65
C SER A 328 -8.70 11.78 -6.99
N TYR A 329 -9.56 10.74 -6.98
CA TYR A 329 -10.09 10.10 -8.18
C TYR A 329 -11.42 9.42 -7.91
N ASP A 330 -12.14 9.07 -8.99
CA ASP A 330 -13.45 8.44 -8.91
C ASP A 330 -13.39 6.97 -9.34
N ALA A 331 -14.34 6.19 -8.81
CA ALA A 331 -14.56 4.81 -9.25
C ALA A 331 -16.05 4.48 -9.27
N THR A 332 -16.43 3.51 -10.07
CA THR A 332 -17.80 3.00 -10.14
C THR A 332 -17.81 1.49 -10.05
N ALA A 333 -18.81 0.92 -9.38
CA ALA A 333 -18.98 -0.52 -9.31
C ALA A 333 -20.41 -0.93 -9.66
N VAL A 334 -20.52 -2.10 -10.29
CA VAL A 334 -21.80 -2.81 -10.45
C VAL A 334 -21.66 -4.17 -9.80
N THR A 335 -22.53 -4.47 -8.85
CA THR A 335 -22.58 -5.76 -8.17
C THR A 335 -23.90 -6.44 -8.47
N VAL A 336 -23.85 -7.71 -8.88
CA VAL A 336 -25.01 -8.59 -9.06
C VAL A 336 -24.88 -9.75 -8.07
N SER A 337 -25.93 -9.99 -7.30
CA SER A 337 -25.98 -11.05 -6.30
C SER A 337 -27.24 -11.88 -6.49
N VAL A 338 -27.12 -13.19 -6.35
CA VAL A 338 -28.24 -14.12 -6.39
C VAL A 338 -28.06 -15.20 -5.33
N GLU A 339 -29.14 -15.57 -4.67
CA GLU A 339 -29.15 -16.64 -3.67
C GLU A 339 -30.40 -17.50 -3.86
N ALA A 340 -30.22 -18.82 -3.80
CA ALA A 340 -31.27 -19.81 -3.81
C ALA A 340 -31.21 -20.63 -2.50
N ALA A 341 -32.34 -20.82 -1.83
CA ALA A 341 -32.39 -21.56 -0.58
C ALA A 341 -33.57 -22.55 -0.55
N TRP A 342 -33.39 -23.65 0.19
CA TRP A 342 -34.40 -24.68 0.42
C TRP A 342 -34.92 -24.59 1.83
N ASN A 343 -36.20 -24.20 2.02
CA ASN A 343 -36.79 -23.93 3.34
C ASN A 343 -37.41 -25.18 3.95
N LEU A 344 -36.73 -25.77 4.91
CA LEU A 344 -37.21 -26.91 5.70
C LEU A 344 -37.92 -26.39 6.94
N ARG A 345 -39.24 -26.37 6.92
CA ARG A 345 -40.08 -25.81 8.01
C ARG A 345 -40.37 -26.87 9.07
N THR A 346 -40.19 -26.52 10.32
CA THR A 346 -40.56 -27.28 11.49
C THR A 346 -41.44 -26.43 12.42
N LYS A 347 -41.95 -26.97 13.52
CA LYS A 347 -42.71 -26.18 14.47
C LYS A 347 -41.79 -25.18 15.20
N GLY A 348 -41.93 -23.89 14.88
CA GLY A 348 -41.17 -22.80 15.49
C GLY A 348 -39.74 -22.60 14.96
N ALA A 349 -39.37 -23.29 13.85
CA ALA A 349 -38.07 -23.06 13.20
C ALA A 349 -38.11 -23.34 11.71
N VAL A 350 -37.27 -22.61 10.97
CA VAL A 350 -37.00 -22.83 9.54
C VAL A 350 -35.49 -23.02 9.35
N TYR A 351 -35.10 -24.10 8.70
CA TYR A 351 -33.70 -24.37 8.32
C TYR A 351 -33.58 -24.26 6.81
N SER A 352 -32.63 -23.48 6.32
CA SER A 352 -32.50 -23.19 4.90
C SER A 352 -31.07 -23.40 4.43
N PRO A 353 -30.71 -24.59 3.92
CA PRO A 353 -29.52 -24.73 3.10
C PRO A 353 -29.61 -23.77 1.91
N PHE A 354 -28.53 -23.08 1.58
CA PHE A 354 -28.50 -22.11 0.50
C PHE A 354 -27.22 -22.16 -0.32
N ILE A 355 -27.32 -21.71 -1.55
CA ILE A 355 -26.22 -21.37 -2.43
C ILE A 355 -26.40 -19.93 -2.90
N ALA A 356 -25.30 -19.15 -2.86
CA ALA A 356 -25.31 -17.78 -3.37
C ALA A 356 -24.13 -17.56 -4.31
N ALA A 357 -24.29 -16.63 -5.23
CA ALA A 357 -23.23 -16.17 -6.14
C ALA A 357 -23.25 -14.65 -6.22
N ASP A 358 -22.06 -14.05 -6.20
CA ASP A 358 -21.86 -12.63 -6.35
C ASP A 358 -20.88 -12.36 -7.47
N TYR A 359 -21.14 -11.31 -8.23
CA TYR A 359 -20.26 -10.77 -9.26
C TYR A 359 -20.16 -9.26 -9.11
N THR A 360 -18.95 -8.74 -8.95
CA THR A 360 -18.66 -7.30 -8.90
C THR A 360 -17.74 -6.93 -10.05
N ARG A 361 -18.07 -5.84 -10.75
CA ARG A 361 -17.21 -5.17 -11.70
C ARG A 361 -16.93 -3.76 -11.19
N LEU A 362 -15.68 -3.44 -10.95
CA LEU A 362 -15.17 -2.14 -10.55
C LEU A 362 -14.46 -1.48 -11.72
N LYS A 363 -14.77 -0.22 -11.97
CA LYS A 363 -14.02 0.63 -12.89
C LYS A 363 -13.43 1.80 -12.08
N THR A 364 -12.12 1.98 -12.14
CA THR A 364 -11.39 3.07 -11.49
C THR A 364 -10.85 4.01 -12.56
N ASP A 365 -11.04 5.31 -12.38
CA ASP A 365 -10.48 6.32 -13.29
C ASP A 365 -8.97 6.49 -13.05
N GLY A 366 -8.24 6.91 -14.10
CA GLY A 366 -6.82 7.24 -13.99
C GLY A 366 -6.61 8.55 -13.23
N PHE A 367 -5.47 8.67 -12.57
CA PHE A 367 -5.16 9.84 -11.75
C PHE A 367 -3.66 10.10 -11.68
N THR A 368 -3.30 11.26 -11.14
CA THR A 368 -1.90 11.66 -10.92
C THR A 368 -1.72 12.19 -9.51
N GLU A 369 -0.73 11.65 -8.81
CA GLU A 369 -0.34 12.11 -7.48
C GLU A 369 0.36 13.48 -7.54
N ARG A 370 0.30 14.20 -6.44
CA ARG A 370 0.96 15.50 -6.25
C ARG A 370 1.64 15.56 -4.90
N GLY A 371 2.71 16.34 -4.78
CA GLY A 371 3.37 16.61 -3.50
C GLY A 371 4.86 16.28 -3.47
N GLY A 372 5.43 15.70 -4.53
CA GLY A 372 6.86 15.36 -4.57
C GLY A 372 7.36 14.88 -5.93
N ILE A 373 8.64 14.54 -5.98
CA ILE A 373 9.30 14.01 -7.18
C ILE A 373 8.97 12.53 -7.43
N SER A 374 8.47 11.83 -6.41
CA SER A 374 8.11 10.41 -6.46
C SER A 374 6.66 10.17 -6.87
N GLY A 375 5.94 11.21 -7.31
CA GLY A 375 4.54 11.12 -7.72
C GLY A 375 4.33 10.12 -8.85
N LEU A 376 3.22 9.39 -8.77
CA LEU A 376 2.80 8.43 -9.80
C LEU A 376 1.65 8.97 -10.63
N SER A 377 1.67 8.65 -11.92
CA SER A 377 0.49 8.67 -12.79
C SER A 377 0.00 7.23 -12.90
N VAL A 378 -1.23 6.99 -12.50
CA VAL A 378 -1.85 5.66 -12.46
C VAL A 378 -2.95 5.60 -13.52
N ASP A 379 -2.95 4.54 -14.32
CA ASP A 379 -3.90 4.35 -15.40
C ASP A 379 -5.29 3.97 -14.88
N SER A 380 -6.31 4.26 -15.70
CA SER A 380 -7.66 3.74 -15.47
C SER A 380 -7.68 2.22 -15.63
N ALA A 381 -8.48 1.54 -14.81
CA ALA A 381 -8.57 0.09 -14.85
C ALA A 381 -10.01 -0.42 -14.67
N SER A 382 -10.23 -1.68 -15.06
CA SER A 382 -11.50 -2.37 -14.82
C SER A 382 -11.22 -3.77 -14.30
N ASP A 383 -11.69 -4.03 -13.10
CA ASP A 383 -11.45 -5.27 -12.37
C ASP A 383 -12.77 -6.00 -12.13
N THR A 384 -12.71 -7.31 -11.96
CA THR A 384 -13.87 -8.14 -11.66
C THR A 384 -13.56 -9.10 -10.51
N PHE A 385 -14.57 -9.35 -9.69
CA PHE A 385 -14.44 -10.30 -8.59
C PHE A 385 -15.73 -11.14 -8.49
N SER A 386 -15.57 -12.45 -8.36
CA SER A 386 -16.69 -13.39 -8.29
C SER A 386 -16.55 -14.29 -7.09
N THR A 387 -17.66 -14.53 -6.40
CA THR A 387 -17.67 -15.49 -5.30
C THR A 387 -18.90 -16.40 -5.38
N ALA A 388 -18.77 -17.62 -4.85
CA ALA A 388 -19.90 -18.46 -4.52
C ALA A 388 -19.86 -18.85 -3.05
N THR A 389 -21.03 -18.95 -2.45
CA THR A 389 -21.20 -19.34 -1.04
C THR A 389 -22.14 -20.53 -0.95
N LEU A 390 -21.73 -21.55 -0.21
CA LEU A 390 -22.59 -22.65 0.19
C LEU A 390 -22.78 -22.57 1.71
N GLY A 391 -24.02 -22.59 2.19
CA GLY A 391 -24.26 -22.42 3.61
C GLY A 391 -25.59 -23.00 4.11
N MET A 392 -25.80 -22.80 5.38
CA MET A 392 -27.01 -23.13 6.11
C MET A 392 -27.43 -21.92 6.93
N ARG A 393 -28.72 -21.61 6.93
CA ARG A 393 -29.28 -20.66 7.88
C ARG A 393 -30.39 -21.29 8.69
N GLY A 394 -30.62 -20.75 9.88
CA GLY A 394 -31.69 -21.09 10.76
C GLY A 394 -32.44 -19.85 11.20
N HIS A 395 -33.77 -19.97 11.36
CA HIS A 395 -34.65 -18.98 11.95
C HIS A 395 -35.49 -19.67 13.01
N TRP A 396 -35.53 -19.10 14.22
CA TRP A 396 -36.26 -19.68 15.38
C TRP A 396 -37.14 -18.63 16.00
N ASP A 397 -38.42 -18.93 16.09
CA ASP A 397 -39.40 -18.09 16.75
C ASP A 397 -39.21 -18.15 18.26
N LEU A 398 -38.96 -17.02 18.89
CA LEU A 398 -38.85 -16.83 20.34
C LEU A 398 -40.14 -16.23 20.90
N GLY A 399 -41.26 -16.91 20.64
CA GLY A 399 -42.62 -16.43 20.96
C GLY A 399 -43.20 -15.56 19.82
N GLN A 400 -44.15 -14.67 20.18
CA GLN A 400 -44.90 -13.91 19.15
C GLN A 400 -44.20 -12.63 18.70
N LYS A 401 -43.17 -12.16 19.39
CA LYS A 401 -42.57 -10.83 19.14
C LYS A 401 -41.07 -10.85 18.90
N ALA A 402 -40.43 -11.99 18.98
CA ALA A 402 -38.99 -12.10 18.80
C ALA A 402 -38.65 -13.33 18.00
N ALA A 403 -37.59 -13.22 17.21
CA ALA A 403 -36.99 -14.34 16.50
C ALA A 403 -35.47 -14.24 16.58
N LEU A 404 -34.82 -15.39 16.66
CA LEU A 404 -33.39 -15.55 16.50
C LEU A 404 -33.12 -16.02 15.06
N TYR A 405 -32.10 -15.50 14.42
CA TYR A 405 -31.60 -16.03 13.15
C TYR A 405 -30.08 -16.17 13.16
N ALA A 406 -29.61 -17.20 12.51
CA ALA A 406 -28.18 -17.43 12.36
C ALA A 406 -27.88 -18.01 10.98
N SER A 407 -26.69 -17.74 10.45
CA SER A 407 -26.18 -18.41 9.26
C SER A 407 -24.72 -18.76 9.41
N ALA A 408 -24.32 -19.85 8.76
CA ALA A 408 -22.93 -20.23 8.58
C ALA A 408 -22.74 -20.75 7.15
N GLY A 409 -21.60 -20.44 6.55
CA GLY A 409 -21.31 -20.84 5.17
C GLY A 409 -19.83 -20.83 4.85
N TRP A 410 -19.52 -21.44 3.74
CA TRP A 410 -18.21 -21.41 3.09
C TRP A 410 -18.31 -20.63 1.80
N ARG A 411 -17.49 -19.58 1.69
CA ARG A 411 -17.35 -18.72 0.51
C ARG A 411 -16.11 -19.10 -0.25
N HIS A 412 -16.22 -19.26 -1.57
CA HIS A 412 -15.10 -19.48 -2.48
C HIS A 412 -15.02 -18.36 -3.50
N ALA A 413 -13.82 -17.80 -3.69
CA ALA A 413 -13.54 -16.78 -4.70
C ALA A 413 -12.99 -17.42 -5.97
N PHE A 414 -13.46 -16.96 -7.12
CA PHE A 414 -13.06 -17.41 -8.45
C PHE A 414 -12.27 -16.32 -9.19
N GLY A 415 -11.37 -16.75 -10.08
CA GLY A 415 -10.54 -15.84 -10.87
C GLY A 415 -9.45 -15.15 -10.04
N ASP A 416 -9.07 -13.98 -10.48
CA ASP A 416 -8.02 -13.17 -9.83
C ASP A 416 -8.55 -12.58 -8.53
N ARG A 417 -7.74 -12.69 -7.48
CA ARG A 417 -8.06 -12.25 -6.12
C ARG A 417 -7.23 -11.05 -5.68
N SER A 418 -6.33 -10.61 -6.53
CA SER A 418 -5.55 -9.39 -6.40
C SER A 418 -5.82 -8.48 -7.59
N VAL A 419 -5.70 -7.19 -7.35
CA VAL A 419 -5.86 -6.16 -8.39
C VAL A 419 -4.49 -5.75 -8.87
N GLN A 420 -4.34 -5.52 -10.17
CA GLN A 420 -3.13 -4.98 -10.77
C GLN A 420 -3.37 -3.52 -11.19
N ARG A 421 -2.37 -2.67 -10.99
CA ARG A 421 -2.37 -1.28 -11.46
C ARG A 421 -1.12 -1.00 -12.26
N SER A 422 -1.31 -0.36 -13.42
CA SER A 422 -0.22 0.22 -14.21
C SER A 422 0.00 1.65 -13.75
N ALA A 423 1.27 1.98 -13.55
CA ALA A 423 1.68 3.30 -13.09
C ALA A 423 3.02 3.70 -13.72
N GLY A 424 3.31 4.99 -13.74
CA GLY A 424 4.61 5.54 -14.11
C GLY A 424 4.95 6.75 -13.26
N PHE A 425 6.23 7.07 -13.11
CA PHE A 425 6.64 8.29 -12.40
C PHE A 425 6.25 9.53 -13.20
N VAL A 426 5.65 10.51 -12.54
CA VAL A 426 5.17 11.74 -13.16
C VAL A 426 6.28 12.45 -13.94
N GLY A 427 5.96 12.83 -15.19
CA GLY A 427 6.92 13.52 -16.06
C GLY A 427 7.98 12.62 -16.69
N THR A 428 7.85 11.31 -16.57
CA THR A 428 8.74 10.33 -17.20
C THR A 428 7.96 9.43 -18.17
N ALA A 429 8.69 8.65 -18.97
CA ALA A 429 8.13 7.64 -19.85
C ALA A 429 8.18 6.23 -19.22
N SER A 430 8.46 6.12 -17.91
CA SER A 430 8.50 4.84 -17.24
C SER A 430 7.08 4.28 -17.03
N GLU A 431 6.92 2.99 -17.28
CA GLU A 431 5.69 2.25 -16.96
C GLU A 431 6.08 1.00 -16.17
N PHE A 432 5.32 0.71 -15.14
CA PHE A 432 5.47 -0.48 -14.35
C PHE A 432 4.12 -0.92 -13.77
N SER A 433 4.08 -2.12 -13.23
CA SER A 433 2.84 -2.70 -12.75
C SER A 433 3.00 -3.21 -11.32
N VAL A 434 2.01 -2.94 -10.50
CA VAL A 434 1.97 -3.37 -9.09
C VAL A 434 0.69 -4.14 -8.79
N GLN A 435 0.78 -5.07 -7.86
CA GLN A 435 -0.33 -5.87 -7.41
C GLN A 435 -0.69 -5.56 -5.96
N SER A 436 -1.99 -5.61 -5.68
CA SER A 436 -2.53 -5.52 -4.33
C SER A 436 -2.21 -6.76 -3.50
N VAL A 437 -2.47 -6.64 -2.19
CA VAL A 437 -2.66 -7.79 -1.31
C VAL A 437 -3.75 -8.71 -1.85
N THR A 438 -3.60 -10.02 -1.61
CA THR A 438 -4.50 -11.06 -2.17
C THR A 438 -5.67 -11.35 -1.23
N LEU A 439 -6.91 -11.27 -1.73
CA LEU A 439 -8.12 -11.66 -0.99
C LEU A 439 -8.17 -13.17 -0.74
N ALA A 440 -8.87 -13.58 0.33
CA ALA A 440 -9.05 -14.98 0.67
C ALA A 440 -9.71 -15.78 -0.47
N LYS A 441 -9.10 -16.92 -0.85
CA LYS A 441 -9.71 -17.86 -1.79
C LYS A 441 -10.88 -18.58 -1.16
N ASN A 442 -10.73 -18.98 0.09
CA ASN A 442 -11.72 -19.67 0.88
C ASN A 442 -11.93 -18.93 2.20
N ALA A 443 -13.17 -18.70 2.58
CA ALA A 443 -13.50 -18.09 3.84
C ALA A 443 -14.73 -18.73 4.47
N ALA A 444 -14.71 -18.92 5.78
CA ALA A 444 -15.91 -19.15 6.56
C ALA A 444 -16.63 -17.82 6.75
N ILE A 445 -17.93 -17.80 6.56
CA ILE A 445 -18.80 -16.67 6.88
C ILE A 445 -19.83 -17.06 7.91
N GLY A 446 -20.24 -16.10 8.72
CA GLY A 446 -21.25 -16.32 9.77
C GLY A 446 -22.02 -15.07 10.07
N GLU A 447 -23.26 -15.27 10.51
CA GLU A 447 -24.14 -14.23 11.00
C GLU A 447 -24.95 -14.76 12.18
N LEU A 448 -25.17 -13.89 13.16
CA LEU A 448 -26.07 -14.14 14.28
C LEU A 448 -26.87 -12.89 14.56
N GLY A 449 -28.19 -12.98 14.57
CA GLY A 449 -29.03 -11.82 14.80
C GLY A 449 -30.31 -12.14 15.55
N VAL A 450 -30.92 -11.08 16.09
CA VAL A 450 -32.21 -11.10 16.73
C VAL A 450 -33.10 -10.06 16.08
N SER A 451 -34.37 -10.42 15.89
CA SER A 451 -35.41 -9.57 15.34
C SER A 451 -36.54 -9.42 16.36
N LEU A 452 -36.99 -8.18 16.56
CA LEU A 452 -38.00 -7.82 17.55
C LEU A 452 -39.16 -7.08 16.90
N ILE A 453 -40.39 -7.52 17.05
CA ILE A 453 -41.61 -6.81 16.64
C ILE A 453 -41.90 -5.76 17.70
N THR A 454 -41.68 -4.50 17.37
CA THR A 454 -41.85 -3.36 18.28
C THR A 454 -43.27 -2.81 18.23
N SER A 455 -43.98 -3.02 17.10
CA SER A 455 -45.42 -2.76 16.96
C SER A 455 -46.01 -3.69 15.88
N PRO A 456 -47.34 -3.72 15.69
CA PRO A 456 -47.94 -4.50 14.59
C PRO A 456 -47.42 -4.13 13.20
N ARG A 457 -46.77 -2.97 13.06
CA ARG A 457 -46.26 -2.44 11.78
C ARG A 457 -44.77 -2.17 11.82
N SER A 458 -44.06 -2.44 12.90
CA SER A 458 -42.64 -2.10 12.96
C SER A 458 -41.81 -3.20 13.60
N ARG A 459 -40.57 -3.33 13.08
CA ARG A 459 -39.57 -4.30 13.50
C ARG A 459 -38.22 -3.66 13.67
N LEU A 460 -37.46 -4.11 14.66
CA LEU A 460 -36.06 -3.83 14.89
C LEU A 460 -35.27 -5.13 14.78
N ALA A 461 -34.19 -5.15 14.00
CA ALA A 461 -33.27 -6.28 13.94
C ALA A 461 -31.84 -5.83 14.28
N LEU A 462 -31.13 -6.68 14.99
CA LEU A 462 -29.72 -6.51 15.34
C LEU A 462 -28.97 -7.74 14.87
N SER A 463 -27.83 -7.59 14.20
CA SER A 463 -27.00 -8.72 13.82
C SER A 463 -25.52 -8.46 13.98
N LEU A 464 -24.76 -9.54 14.18
CA LEU A 464 -23.32 -9.62 14.13
C LEU A 464 -22.94 -10.47 12.92
N GLN A 465 -21.92 -10.06 12.20
CA GLN A 465 -21.43 -10.72 11.00
C GLN A 465 -19.94 -10.99 11.13
N GLY A 466 -19.46 -12.05 10.51
CA GLY A 466 -18.05 -12.37 10.47
C GLY A 466 -17.64 -13.08 9.18
N LEU A 467 -16.38 -12.86 8.79
CA LEU A 467 -15.69 -13.58 7.75
C LEU A 467 -14.28 -13.92 8.26
N SER A 468 -13.86 -15.16 8.06
CA SER A 468 -12.50 -15.60 8.37
C SER A 468 -12.03 -16.59 7.30
N GLY A 469 -10.92 -16.31 6.67
CA GLY A 469 -10.33 -17.14 5.62
C GLY A 469 -8.88 -16.77 5.37
N ASP A 470 -8.25 -17.42 4.42
CA ASP A 470 -6.83 -17.31 4.05
C ASP A 470 -6.30 -15.87 4.12
N GLY A 471 -5.76 -15.45 5.30
CA GLY A 471 -5.21 -14.12 5.50
C GLY A 471 -6.24 -12.97 5.54
N GLN A 472 -7.55 -13.24 5.54
CA GLN A 472 -8.60 -12.22 5.58
C GLN A 472 -9.54 -12.42 6.76
N THR A 473 -9.83 -11.34 7.50
CA THR A 473 -10.74 -11.36 8.64
C THR A 473 -11.60 -10.10 8.63
N ALA A 474 -12.93 -10.27 8.76
CA ALA A 474 -13.87 -9.18 8.96
C ALA A 474 -14.86 -9.57 10.05
N TYR A 475 -15.27 -8.60 10.87
CA TYR A 475 -16.33 -8.80 11.85
C TYR A 475 -16.99 -7.45 12.15
N GLY A 476 -18.28 -7.48 12.34
CA GLY A 476 -19.01 -6.24 12.57
C GLY A 476 -20.47 -6.46 12.93
N GLY A 477 -21.21 -5.38 12.96
CA GLY A 477 -22.61 -5.39 13.36
C GLY A 477 -23.49 -4.51 12.46
N GLN A 478 -24.75 -4.79 12.52
CA GLN A 478 -25.79 -4.10 11.78
C GLN A 478 -27.03 -3.93 12.64
N VAL A 479 -27.68 -2.77 12.46
CA VAL A 479 -28.99 -2.45 13.08
C VAL A 479 -29.94 -2.08 11.96
N THR A 480 -31.10 -2.74 11.89
CA THR A 480 -32.13 -2.47 10.87
C THR A 480 -33.46 -2.17 11.56
N TRP A 481 -34.13 -1.13 11.11
CA TRP A 481 -35.49 -0.80 11.53
C TRP A 481 -36.39 -0.68 10.31
N GLY A 482 -37.52 -1.35 10.35
CA GLY A 482 -38.52 -1.37 9.26
C GLY A 482 -39.92 -1.04 9.78
N VAL A 483 -40.71 -0.38 8.91
CA VAL A 483 -42.13 -0.03 9.17
C VAL A 483 -42.95 -0.40 7.93
N SER A 484 -44.04 -1.12 8.12
CA SER A 484 -44.99 -1.54 7.09
C SER A 484 -46.28 -0.73 7.12
N PHE A 485 -46.87 -0.50 5.96
CA PHE A 485 -48.05 0.31 5.75
C PHE A 485 -49.12 -0.47 4.97
#